data_d3a8f905257251004792e29159b0685b
#
_entry.id   d3a8f905257251004792e29159b0685b
#
_cell.length_a   1.000
_cell.length_b   1.000
_cell.length_c   1.000
_cell.angle_alpha   90.00
_cell.angle_beta   90.00
_cell.angle_gamma   90.00
#
_symmetry.space_group_name_H-M   'P 1'
#
loop_
_entity.id
_entity.type
_entity.pdbx_description
1 polymer ?
#
loop_
_entity_poly.entity_id
_entity_poly.type
_entity_poly.pdbx_seq_one_letter_code
_entity_poly.pdbx_strand_id
1 'polypeptide(L)'
;MIKSTMPGRLFGVGLGPGDPELITIKALRTIRQAQVVAYPMAKRGQSNARCIVSSELTIEQIELPMIYPITTEPTDQSGEYEAIIAEFYDRMAEQIAAHLSIGRDVAVLCEGDPFLYGSFMYLHDRLSHRFLTEVIPGIPSVMAAAARLATPLVRRDSQLTLLPATLSEDVLAARLNSYDAFAIMKLGRNFSKVKNALSRAGVLDKALYIERATMSQERITKLNDVDPASVPYFSLILVPDSRQSRVGNPVGAGRITVVGLGPGADEWITPEAQQALAEATDLVGYQRYLDRVPIRSGQRRFGSDNKVEAERARHALTLAEAGRRVCVVSSGDPGIFAMGAAVLESVDEGPEVWRSLDIRIVPGVSAMQAAAARMGAPLGHDFCVLSLSDRLKPWEVIVKRLHAVASADFALAIYNPISSERKWQLAEAQAILASYRAAETPVILARAVGRADEKIVITDLGRFDPAAADMQTLIIVGSSTTRSLALSNDREMIYTPRSYEA
;
A
#
# COMPACT_ATOMS: atom_id res chain seq x y z
N MET A 1 -60.89 -18.14 -20.32
CA MET A 1 -60.06 -17.44 -19.32
C MET A 1 -58.73 -18.12 -19.29
N ILE A 2 -57.70 -17.50 -19.86
CA ILE A 2 -56.33 -17.98 -19.78
C ILE A 2 -55.91 -17.75 -18.33
N LYS A 3 -55.70 -18.83 -17.56
CA LYS A 3 -55.08 -18.72 -16.23
C LYS A 3 -53.73 -18.04 -16.43
N SER A 4 -53.58 -16.80 -16.00
CA SER A 4 -52.33 -16.13 -15.88
C SER A 4 -51.46 -16.93 -14.88
N THR A 5 -50.64 -17.83 -15.40
CA THR A 5 -49.60 -18.47 -14.58
C THR A 5 -48.61 -17.40 -14.17
N MET A 6 -48.36 -17.26 -12.85
CA MET A 6 -47.31 -16.37 -12.39
C MET A 6 -45.99 -16.76 -13.06
N PRO A 7 -45.17 -15.79 -13.49
CA PRO A 7 -43.86 -16.09 -14.04
C PRO A 7 -43.02 -16.90 -13.06
N GLY A 8 -42.18 -17.79 -13.56
CA GLY A 8 -41.20 -18.53 -12.77
C GLY A 8 -40.09 -17.59 -12.26
N ARG A 9 -39.28 -18.09 -11.35
CA ARG A 9 -38.17 -17.39 -10.73
C ARG A 9 -36.85 -17.78 -11.38
N LEU A 10 -35.94 -16.83 -11.52
CA LEU A 10 -34.58 -17.06 -11.99
C LEU A 10 -33.64 -17.16 -10.79
N PHE A 11 -32.81 -18.20 -10.75
CA PHE A 11 -31.81 -18.40 -9.72
C PHE A 11 -30.42 -18.47 -10.35
N GLY A 12 -29.49 -17.59 -9.92
CA GLY A 12 -28.06 -17.76 -10.15
C GLY A 12 -27.47 -18.57 -9.00
N VAL A 13 -26.98 -19.78 -9.28
CA VAL A 13 -26.64 -20.74 -8.23
C VAL A 13 -25.14 -21.01 -8.24
N GLY A 14 -24.45 -20.60 -7.17
CA GLY A 14 -23.04 -20.90 -6.94
C GLY A 14 -22.86 -22.33 -6.45
N LEU A 15 -22.07 -23.11 -7.18
CA LEU A 15 -21.80 -24.53 -6.89
C LEU A 15 -20.55 -24.76 -6.04
N GLY A 16 -19.82 -23.68 -5.72
CA GLY A 16 -18.51 -23.86 -5.13
C GLY A 16 -17.42 -24.24 -6.15
N PRO A 17 -16.20 -24.56 -5.70
CA PRO A 17 -15.02 -24.65 -6.53
C PRO A 17 -14.86 -25.97 -7.30
N GLY A 18 -15.63 -27.01 -6.96
CA GLY A 18 -15.54 -28.28 -7.66
C GLY A 18 -15.96 -29.53 -6.84
N ASP A 19 -15.73 -29.50 -5.55
CA ASP A 19 -16.17 -30.56 -4.64
C ASP A 19 -17.69 -30.43 -4.37
N PRO A 20 -18.51 -31.46 -4.66
CA PRO A 20 -19.95 -31.43 -4.35
C PRO A 20 -20.28 -31.17 -2.88
N GLU A 21 -19.44 -31.55 -1.94
CA GLU A 21 -19.65 -31.30 -0.50
C GLU A 21 -19.49 -29.81 -0.12
N LEU A 22 -18.95 -28.99 -1.02
CA LEU A 22 -18.83 -27.54 -0.84
C LEU A 22 -20.00 -26.76 -1.43
N ILE A 23 -21.04 -27.44 -1.92
CA ILE A 23 -22.29 -26.79 -2.34
C ILE A 23 -23.05 -26.36 -1.08
N THR A 24 -23.58 -25.13 -1.08
CA THR A 24 -24.41 -24.69 0.05
C THR A 24 -25.75 -25.44 0.09
N ILE A 25 -26.29 -25.66 1.28
CA ILE A 25 -27.60 -26.33 1.45
C ILE A 25 -28.71 -25.60 0.67
N LYS A 26 -28.63 -24.28 0.58
CA LYS A 26 -29.61 -23.49 -0.17
C LYS A 26 -29.46 -23.71 -1.68
N ALA A 27 -28.22 -23.76 -2.20
CA ALA A 27 -27.98 -24.05 -3.59
C ALA A 27 -28.51 -25.44 -3.99
N LEU A 28 -28.20 -26.46 -3.20
CA LEU A 28 -28.66 -27.82 -3.42
C LEU A 28 -30.20 -27.93 -3.43
N ARG A 29 -30.87 -27.27 -2.46
CA ARG A 29 -32.33 -27.23 -2.40
C ARG A 29 -32.93 -26.57 -3.63
N THR A 30 -32.36 -25.44 -4.05
CA THR A 30 -32.84 -24.71 -5.24
C THR A 30 -32.67 -25.51 -6.51
N ILE A 31 -31.53 -26.19 -6.70
CA ILE A 31 -31.29 -27.05 -7.84
C ILE A 31 -32.32 -28.16 -7.92
N ARG A 32 -32.59 -28.86 -6.81
CA ARG A 32 -33.58 -29.94 -6.73
C ARG A 32 -35.03 -29.49 -7.01
N GLN A 33 -35.35 -28.22 -6.70
CA GLN A 33 -36.70 -27.67 -6.89
C GLN A 33 -36.94 -27.04 -8.26
N ALA A 34 -35.89 -26.60 -8.95
CA ALA A 34 -36.01 -25.95 -10.24
C ALA A 34 -36.46 -26.94 -11.34
N GLN A 35 -37.41 -26.54 -12.17
CA GLN A 35 -37.87 -27.33 -13.30
C GLN A 35 -36.89 -27.28 -14.49
N VAL A 36 -36.07 -26.24 -14.56
CA VAL A 36 -35.05 -26.05 -15.60
C VAL A 36 -33.70 -25.80 -14.96
N VAL A 37 -32.68 -26.52 -15.42
CA VAL A 37 -31.29 -26.34 -14.94
C VAL A 37 -30.43 -25.96 -16.13
N ALA A 38 -29.98 -24.70 -16.16
CA ALA A 38 -29.12 -24.17 -17.20
C ALA A 38 -27.66 -24.19 -16.71
N TYR A 39 -26.73 -24.54 -17.59
CA TYR A 39 -25.31 -24.62 -17.21
C TYR A 39 -24.37 -24.28 -18.37
N PRO A 40 -23.21 -23.66 -18.10
CA PRO A 40 -22.21 -23.36 -19.12
C PRO A 40 -21.58 -24.64 -19.67
N MET A 41 -21.34 -24.67 -20.95
CA MET A 41 -20.72 -25.81 -21.63
C MET A 41 -19.84 -25.34 -22.80
N ALA A 42 -18.67 -25.94 -22.97
CA ALA A 42 -17.84 -25.74 -24.15
C ALA A 42 -18.41 -26.51 -25.35
N LYS A 43 -18.08 -26.10 -26.60
CA LYS A 43 -18.48 -26.84 -27.83
C LYS A 43 -18.07 -28.31 -27.82
N ARG A 44 -16.95 -28.62 -27.16
CA ARG A 44 -16.43 -29.98 -27.00
C ARG A 44 -16.13 -30.23 -25.53
N GLY A 45 -16.53 -31.37 -24.98
CA GLY A 45 -16.29 -31.75 -23.60
C GLY A 45 -17.55 -31.79 -22.76
N GLN A 46 -17.35 -31.88 -21.43
CA GLN A 46 -18.40 -31.91 -20.43
C GLN A 46 -18.44 -30.57 -19.67
N SER A 47 -19.60 -30.21 -19.16
CA SER A 47 -19.75 -29.07 -18.28
C SER A 47 -19.28 -29.42 -16.87
N ASN A 48 -18.28 -28.69 -16.32
CA ASN A 48 -17.86 -28.88 -14.96
C ASN A 48 -19.03 -28.59 -13.98
N ALA A 49 -19.78 -27.51 -14.21
CA ALA A 49 -20.93 -27.16 -13.39
C ALA A 49 -21.96 -28.31 -13.32
N ARG A 50 -22.26 -28.92 -14.47
CA ARG A 50 -23.16 -30.08 -14.52
C ARG A 50 -22.57 -31.30 -13.79
N CYS A 51 -21.26 -31.54 -13.96
CA CYS A 51 -20.61 -32.68 -13.32
C CYS A 51 -20.67 -32.59 -11.79
N ILE A 52 -20.47 -31.39 -11.23
CA ILE A 52 -20.51 -31.15 -9.77
C ILE A 52 -21.87 -31.58 -9.18
N VAL A 53 -22.96 -31.38 -9.89
CA VAL A 53 -24.33 -31.67 -9.42
C VAL A 53 -24.95 -32.89 -10.06
N SER A 54 -24.19 -33.73 -10.74
CA SER A 54 -24.70 -34.84 -11.53
C SER A 54 -25.57 -35.82 -10.74
N SER A 55 -25.28 -36.06 -9.46
CA SER A 55 -26.06 -36.92 -8.56
C SER A 55 -27.35 -36.25 -8.04
N GLU A 56 -27.48 -34.94 -8.23
CA GLU A 56 -28.58 -34.14 -7.69
C GLU A 56 -29.66 -33.82 -8.70
N LEU A 57 -29.40 -34.06 -9.99
CA LEU A 57 -30.34 -33.84 -11.09
C LEU A 57 -31.29 -35.02 -11.23
N THR A 58 -32.56 -34.71 -11.55
CA THR A 58 -33.60 -35.72 -11.79
C THR A 58 -34.01 -35.77 -13.26
N ILE A 59 -34.62 -36.87 -13.67
CA ILE A 59 -35.05 -37.09 -15.08
C ILE A 59 -36.19 -36.15 -15.49
N GLU A 60 -36.92 -35.61 -14.53
CA GLU A 60 -38.02 -34.68 -14.79
C GLU A 60 -37.54 -33.25 -15.07
N GLN A 61 -36.32 -32.94 -14.75
CA GLN A 61 -35.74 -31.61 -14.96
C GLN A 61 -35.34 -31.40 -16.43
N ILE A 62 -35.61 -30.23 -16.94
CA ILE A 62 -35.16 -29.81 -18.25
C ILE A 62 -33.74 -29.29 -18.15
N GLU A 63 -32.80 -29.99 -18.77
CA GLU A 63 -31.42 -29.51 -18.86
C GLU A 63 -31.29 -28.53 -20.04
N LEU A 64 -30.73 -27.33 -19.79
CA LEU A 64 -30.50 -26.29 -20.78
C LEU A 64 -28.97 -26.00 -20.88
N PRO A 65 -28.25 -26.71 -21.79
CA PRO A 65 -26.83 -26.45 -21.96
C PRO A 65 -26.60 -25.11 -22.69
N MET A 66 -25.87 -24.19 -22.07
CA MET A 66 -25.45 -22.93 -22.66
C MET A 66 -24.09 -23.12 -23.34
N ILE A 67 -24.11 -23.44 -24.63
CA ILE A 67 -22.91 -23.79 -25.41
C ILE A 67 -22.22 -22.51 -25.88
N TYR A 68 -21.05 -22.21 -25.30
CA TYR A 68 -20.26 -21.05 -25.66
C TYR A 68 -19.74 -21.11 -27.09
N PRO A 69 -19.91 -20.07 -27.90
CA PRO A 69 -19.42 -20.02 -29.29
C PRO A 69 -17.88 -20.02 -29.35
N ILE A 70 -17.23 -19.36 -28.36
CA ILE A 70 -15.78 -19.22 -28.24
C ILE A 70 -15.43 -19.36 -26.74
N THR A 71 -14.37 -20.11 -26.40
CA THR A 71 -13.94 -20.31 -25.02
C THR A 71 -12.56 -19.71 -24.74
N THR A 72 -11.51 -20.27 -25.35
CA THR A 72 -10.11 -19.88 -25.12
C THR A 72 -9.34 -19.59 -26.40
N GLU A 73 -10.04 -19.60 -27.54
CA GLU A 73 -9.43 -19.39 -28.85
C GLU A 73 -8.97 -17.93 -29.02
N PRO A 74 -7.81 -17.69 -29.68
CA PRO A 74 -7.39 -16.35 -30.00
C PRO A 74 -8.36 -15.72 -31.00
N THR A 75 -8.86 -14.53 -30.71
CA THR A 75 -9.58 -13.72 -31.72
C THR A 75 -8.67 -12.57 -32.12
N ASP A 76 -8.50 -12.34 -33.40
CA ASP A 76 -7.57 -11.32 -33.93
C ASP A 76 -8.04 -9.87 -33.73
N GLN A 77 -9.31 -9.68 -33.29
CA GLN A 77 -9.89 -8.37 -33.03
C GLN A 77 -10.68 -8.39 -31.71
N SER A 78 -10.32 -7.52 -30.75
CA SER A 78 -10.94 -7.46 -29.41
C SER A 78 -12.44 -7.13 -29.45
N GLY A 79 -12.91 -6.32 -30.40
CA GLY A 79 -14.33 -5.96 -30.53
C GLY A 79 -15.23 -7.07 -31.07
N GLU A 80 -14.69 -8.00 -31.87
CA GLU A 80 -15.45 -9.13 -32.42
C GLU A 80 -15.81 -10.17 -31.36
N TYR A 81 -14.88 -10.43 -30.43
CA TYR A 81 -15.14 -11.33 -29.30
C TYR A 81 -16.30 -10.83 -28.42
N GLU A 82 -16.29 -9.55 -28.07
CA GLU A 82 -17.32 -8.94 -27.22
C GLU A 82 -18.69 -8.99 -27.87
N ALA A 83 -18.78 -8.74 -29.19
CA ALA A 83 -20.03 -8.80 -29.94
C ALA A 83 -20.60 -10.24 -30.01
N ILE A 84 -19.77 -11.24 -30.29
CA ILE A 84 -20.17 -12.66 -30.34
C ILE A 84 -20.69 -13.15 -28.99
N ILE A 85 -20.01 -12.76 -27.91
CA ILE A 85 -20.40 -13.13 -26.54
C ILE A 85 -21.69 -12.41 -26.13
N ALA A 86 -21.86 -11.14 -26.51
CA ALA A 86 -23.09 -10.40 -26.23
C ALA A 86 -24.29 -11.06 -26.91
N GLU A 87 -24.20 -11.39 -28.21
CA GLU A 87 -25.25 -12.11 -28.98
C GLU A 87 -25.57 -13.49 -28.37
N PHE A 88 -24.54 -14.20 -27.92
CA PHE A 88 -24.73 -15.46 -27.21
C PHE A 88 -25.60 -15.30 -25.98
N TYR A 89 -25.28 -14.30 -25.10
CA TYR A 89 -26.05 -14.07 -23.88
C TYR A 89 -27.46 -13.54 -24.18
N ASP A 90 -27.66 -12.74 -25.23
CA ASP A 90 -28.98 -12.29 -25.66
C ASP A 90 -29.86 -13.49 -26.02
N ARG A 91 -29.33 -14.40 -26.82
CA ARG A 91 -30.04 -15.64 -27.22
C ARG A 91 -30.31 -16.54 -25.99
N MET A 92 -29.35 -16.74 -25.09
CA MET A 92 -29.56 -17.56 -23.90
C MET A 92 -30.56 -16.91 -22.93
N ALA A 93 -30.56 -15.60 -22.79
CA ALA A 93 -31.53 -14.87 -22.00
C ALA A 93 -32.96 -15.06 -22.50
N GLU A 94 -33.19 -15.02 -23.82
CA GLU A 94 -34.51 -15.27 -24.38
C GLU A 94 -34.95 -16.73 -24.23
N GLN A 95 -34.07 -17.70 -24.34
CA GLN A 95 -34.40 -19.10 -24.04
C GLN A 95 -34.80 -19.29 -22.58
N ILE A 96 -34.09 -18.71 -21.67
CA ILE A 96 -34.42 -18.73 -20.22
C ILE A 96 -35.74 -17.99 -19.97
N ALA A 97 -35.95 -16.84 -20.58
CA ALA A 97 -37.16 -16.05 -20.46
C ALA A 97 -38.41 -16.81 -20.96
N ALA A 98 -38.28 -17.63 -22.00
CA ALA A 98 -39.38 -18.48 -22.50
C ALA A 98 -39.84 -19.49 -21.43
N HIS A 99 -38.93 -20.09 -20.68
CA HIS A 99 -39.27 -20.99 -19.56
C HIS A 99 -39.89 -20.22 -18.38
N LEU A 100 -39.31 -19.09 -18.01
CA LEU A 100 -39.82 -18.25 -16.90
C LEU A 100 -41.22 -17.74 -17.19
N SER A 101 -41.50 -17.33 -18.45
CA SER A 101 -42.81 -16.76 -18.83
C SER A 101 -43.98 -17.77 -18.74
N ILE A 102 -43.70 -19.07 -18.77
CA ILE A 102 -44.69 -20.13 -18.59
C ILE A 102 -44.73 -20.71 -17.17
N GLY A 103 -44.10 -19.98 -16.18
CA GLY A 103 -44.15 -20.32 -14.78
C GLY A 103 -43.13 -21.37 -14.31
N ARG A 104 -42.08 -21.67 -15.11
CA ARG A 104 -41.02 -22.60 -14.71
C ARG A 104 -39.88 -21.85 -14.02
N ASP A 105 -39.48 -22.33 -12.86
CA ASP A 105 -38.27 -21.87 -12.19
C ASP A 105 -37.00 -22.35 -12.90
N VAL A 106 -36.04 -21.46 -13.08
CA VAL A 106 -34.78 -21.74 -13.77
C VAL A 106 -33.62 -21.54 -12.85
N ALA A 107 -32.81 -22.59 -12.62
CA ALA A 107 -31.53 -22.51 -11.91
C ALA A 107 -30.36 -22.45 -12.90
N VAL A 108 -29.61 -21.37 -12.92
CA VAL A 108 -28.40 -21.22 -13.72
C VAL A 108 -27.21 -21.55 -12.86
N LEU A 109 -26.52 -22.63 -13.20
CA LEU A 109 -25.37 -23.15 -12.46
C LEU A 109 -24.09 -22.35 -12.76
N CYS A 110 -23.32 -22.04 -11.72
CA CYS A 110 -22.06 -21.32 -11.82
C CYS A 110 -20.99 -22.00 -10.97
N GLU A 111 -19.83 -22.34 -11.55
CA GLU A 111 -18.66 -22.72 -10.78
C GLU A 111 -18.24 -21.55 -9.89
N GLY A 112 -17.89 -21.82 -8.63
CA GLY A 112 -17.58 -20.80 -7.65
C GLY A 112 -18.81 -20.01 -7.21
N ASP A 113 -18.75 -18.69 -7.35
CA ASP A 113 -19.80 -17.74 -6.99
C ASP A 113 -20.36 -17.04 -8.25
N PRO A 114 -21.70 -16.85 -8.38
CA PRO A 114 -22.32 -16.28 -9.57
C PRO A 114 -21.89 -14.84 -9.88
N PHE A 115 -21.48 -14.07 -8.87
CA PHE A 115 -21.12 -12.65 -9.00
C PHE A 115 -19.63 -12.37 -8.85
N LEU A 116 -18.79 -13.41 -8.68
CA LEU A 116 -17.34 -13.26 -8.69
C LEU A 116 -16.76 -13.85 -9.99
N TYR A 117 -16.57 -13.04 -11.02
CA TYR A 117 -16.16 -13.47 -12.37
C TYR A 117 -17.06 -14.53 -13.00
N GLY A 118 -18.26 -14.70 -12.48
CA GLY A 118 -19.24 -15.68 -12.92
C GLY A 118 -20.01 -15.21 -14.17
N SER A 119 -20.31 -16.13 -15.05
CA SER A 119 -21.05 -15.86 -16.29
C SER A 119 -22.51 -15.42 -16.06
N PHE A 120 -23.06 -15.71 -14.89
CA PHE A 120 -24.43 -15.34 -14.55
C PHE A 120 -24.67 -13.83 -14.56
N MET A 121 -23.66 -13.01 -14.30
CA MET A 121 -23.78 -11.54 -14.32
C MET A 121 -24.42 -11.05 -15.62
N TYR A 122 -24.03 -11.59 -16.74
CA TYR A 122 -24.55 -11.19 -18.06
C TYR A 122 -26.01 -11.58 -18.29
N LEU A 123 -26.46 -12.68 -17.70
CA LEU A 123 -27.87 -13.10 -17.71
C LEU A 123 -28.68 -12.28 -16.71
N HIS A 124 -28.12 -11.99 -15.55
CA HIS A 124 -28.73 -11.14 -14.53
C HIS A 124 -29.05 -9.76 -15.10
N ASP A 125 -28.11 -9.11 -15.77
CA ASP A 125 -28.30 -7.79 -16.38
C ASP A 125 -29.48 -7.76 -17.37
N ARG A 126 -29.73 -8.89 -18.09
CA ARG A 126 -30.77 -9.02 -19.11
C ARG A 126 -32.14 -9.42 -18.57
N LEU A 127 -32.18 -10.12 -17.45
CA LEU A 127 -33.40 -10.79 -16.97
C LEU A 127 -33.94 -10.27 -15.64
N SER A 128 -33.10 -9.69 -14.76
CA SER A 128 -33.50 -9.28 -13.42
C SER A 128 -34.58 -8.18 -13.40
N HIS A 129 -34.65 -7.36 -14.43
CA HIS A 129 -35.69 -6.36 -14.60
C HIS A 129 -37.02 -6.90 -15.15
N ARG A 130 -37.04 -8.15 -15.64
CA ARG A 130 -38.20 -8.82 -16.24
C ARG A 130 -38.78 -9.90 -15.34
N PHE A 131 -37.95 -10.56 -14.52
CA PHE A 131 -38.31 -11.71 -13.70
C PHE A 131 -37.77 -11.61 -12.29
N LEU A 132 -38.49 -12.16 -11.33
CA LEU A 132 -38.00 -12.27 -9.95
C LEU A 132 -36.72 -13.12 -9.94
N THR A 133 -35.62 -12.49 -9.59
CA THR A 133 -34.28 -13.11 -9.63
C THR A 133 -33.67 -13.18 -8.23
N GLU A 134 -33.09 -14.32 -7.92
CA GLU A 134 -32.36 -14.56 -6.66
C GLU A 134 -30.96 -15.10 -6.96
N VAL A 135 -29.94 -14.57 -6.27
CA VAL A 135 -28.56 -15.04 -6.37
C VAL A 135 -28.20 -15.82 -5.12
N ILE A 136 -27.78 -17.04 -5.31
CA ILE A 136 -27.35 -17.93 -4.22
C ILE A 136 -25.84 -18.02 -4.27
N PRO A 137 -25.15 -17.47 -3.25
CA PRO A 137 -23.69 -17.44 -3.25
C PRO A 137 -23.08 -18.84 -3.18
N GLY A 138 -21.90 -18.98 -3.76
CA GLY A 138 -21.07 -20.17 -3.67
C GLY A 138 -19.67 -19.85 -3.13
N ILE A 139 -18.93 -20.88 -2.74
CA ILE A 139 -17.54 -20.73 -2.27
C ILE A 139 -16.65 -20.41 -3.49
N PRO A 140 -15.98 -19.22 -3.53
CA PRO A 140 -15.06 -18.90 -4.61
C PRO A 140 -13.81 -19.79 -4.62
N SER A 141 -13.25 -20.04 -5.78
CA SER A 141 -12.04 -20.86 -5.94
C SER A 141 -10.84 -20.33 -5.16
N VAL A 142 -10.75 -19.02 -4.92
CA VAL A 142 -9.70 -18.38 -4.11
C VAL A 142 -9.74 -18.87 -2.65
N MET A 143 -10.93 -18.97 -2.07
CA MET A 143 -11.11 -19.45 -0.69
C MET A 143 -10.83 -20.95 -0.59
N ALA A 144 -11.27 -21.70 -1.57
CA ALA A 144 -10.97 -23.13 -1.63
C ALA A 144 -9.47 -23.41 -1.80
N ALA A 145 -8.80 -22.67 -2.67
CA ALA A 145 -7.36 -22.77 -2.85
C ALA A 145 -6.58 -22.45 -1.57
N ALA A 146 -6.99 -21.42 -0.83
CA ALA A 146 -6.38 -21.08 0.44
C ALA A 146 -6.52 -22.23 1.46
N ALA A 147 -7.70 -22.86 1.52
CA ALA A 147 -7.95 -24.02 2.39
C ALA A 147 -7.11 -25.23 1.96
N ARG A 148 -7.05 -25.55 0.65
CA ARG A 148 -6.26 -26.68 0.10
C ARG A 148 -4.76 -26.50 0.31
N LEU A 149 -4.27 -25.28 0.21
CA LEU A 149 -2.88 -24.91 0.47
C LEU A 149 -2.57 -24.72 1.97
N ALA A 150 -3.56 -24.92 2.86
CA ALA A 150 -3.46 -24.67 4.31
C ALA A 150 -2.85 -23.30 4.63
N THR A 151 -3.18 -22.29 3.82
CA THR A 151 -2.55 -20.97 3.87
C THR A 151 -3.60 -19.89 4.07
N PRO A 152 -3.63 -19.23 5.24
CA PRO A 152 -4.46 -18.04 5.44
C PRO A 152 -4.04 -16.92 4.49
N LEU A 153 -4.98 -16.35 3.75
CA LEU A 153 -4.70 -15.27 2.80
C LEU A 153 -4.44 -13.95 3.50
N VAL A 154 -5.34 -13.56 4.38
CA VAL A 154 -5.32 -12.27 5.07
C VAL A 154 -5.64 -12.44 6.54
N ARG A 155 -5.12 -11.51 7.36
CA ARG A 155 -5.41 -11.45 8.79
C ARG A 155 -5.56 -10.00 9.21
N ARG A 156 -6.46 -9.73 10.16
CA ARG A 156 -6.66 -8.38 10.73
C ARG A 156 -6.79 -7.31 9.63
N ASP A 157 -5.86 -6.37 9.57
CA ASP A 157 -5.87 -5.21 8.70
C ASP A 157 -5.24 -5.47 7.31
N SER A 158 -4.88 -6.73 7.01
CA SER A 158 -4.35 -7.11 5.69
C SER A 158 -5.44 -7.01 4.64
N GLN A 159 -5.07 -6.61 3.43
CA GLN A 159 -5.96 -6.53 2.29
C GLN A 159 -5.75 -7.73 1.37
N LEU A 160 -6.81 -8.22 0.76
CA LEU A 160 -6.77 -9.21 -0.32
C LEU A 160 -7.13 -8.52 -1.63
N THR A 161 -6.22 -8.55 -2.58
CA THR A 161 -6.47 -8.04 -3.92
C THR A 161 -6.64 -9.19 -4.91
N LEU A 162 -7.77 -9.22 -5.61
CA LEU A 162 -8.01 -10.16 -6.71
C LEU A 162 -7.52 -9.53 -8.02
N LEU A 163 -6.60 -10.22 -8.70
CA LEU A 163 -6.00 -9.75 -9.95
C LEU A 163 -6.34 -10.70 -11.10
N PRO A 164 -6.94 -10.21 -12.19
CA PRO A 164 -7.06 -11.01 -13.39
C PRO A 164 -5.72 -11.05 -14.14
N ALA A 165 -5.24 -12.23 -14.49
CA ALA A 165 -3.99 -12.41 -15.23
C ALA A 165 -4.03 -11.81 -16.65
N THR A 166 -5.18 -11.36 -17.11
CA THR A 166 -5.36 -10.66 -18.40
C THR A 166 -4.76 -9.26 -18.41
N LEU A 167 -4.48 -8.64 -17.25
CA LEU A 167 -3.78 -7.36 -17.16
C LEU A 167 -2.39 -7.44 -17.81
N SER A 168 -1.84 -6.30 -18.22
CA SER A 168 -0.46 -6.23 -18.72
C SER A 168 0.55 -6.59 -17.64
N GLU A 169 1.74 -7.02 -18.04
CA GLU A 169 2.82 -7.38 -17.12
C GLU A 169 3.21 -6.21 -16.20
N ASP A 170 3.31 -5.01 -16.76
CA ASP A 170 3.67 -3.81 -16.00
C ASP A 170 2.63 -3.46 -14.93
N VAL A 171 1.35 -3.53 -15.27
CA VAL A 171 0.25 -3.29 -14.32
C VAL A 171 0.24 -4.36 -13.23
N LEU A 172 0.46 -5.62 -13.57
CA LEU A 172 0.55 -6.71 -12.59
C LEU A 172 1.74 -6.48 -11.66
N ALA A 173 2.95 -6.22 -12.18
CA ALA A 173 4.14 -5.98 -11.38
C ALA A 173 3.96 -4.78 -10.44
N ALA A 174 3.39 -3.68 -10.93
CA ALA A 174 3.11 -2.49 -10.12
C ALA A 174 2.14 -2.78 -8.97
N ARG A 175 1.06 -3.55 -9.22
CA ARG A 175 0.07 -3.92 -8.19
C ARG A 175 0.59 -4.93 -7.18
N LEU A 176 1.47 -5.84 -7.60
CA LEU A 176 2.07 -6.85 -6.73
C LEU A 176 3.16 -6.29 -5.82
N ASN A 177 3.57 -5.05 -6.01
CA ASN A 177 4.62 -4.39 -5.24
C ASN A 177 4.13 -3.86 -3.87
N SER A 178 3.00 -4.34 -3.37
CA SER A 178 2.51 -4.07 -2.01
C SER A 178 2.69 -5.30 -1.12
N TYR A 179 2.58 -5.11 0.20
CA TYR A 179 2.74 -6.19 1.20
C TYR A 179 1.46 -6.98 1.47
N ASP A 180 0.42 -6.70 0.74
CA ASP A 180 -0.88 -7.34 0.89
C ASP A 180 -0.90 -8.74 0.26
N ALA A 181 -1.99 -9.47 0.49
CA ALA A 181 -2.22 -10.73 -0.17
C ALA A 181 -2.81 -10.54 -1.56
N PHE A 182 -2.44 -11.41 -2.48
CA PHE A 182 -2.99 -11.43 -3.83
C PHE A 182 -3.51 -12.81 -4.21
N ALA A 183 -4.61 -12.81 -4.94
CA ALA A 183 -5.08 -13.98 -5.66
C ALA A 183 -5.13 -13.64 -7.15
N ILE A 184 -4.34 -14.35 -7.97
CA ILE A 184 -4.25 -14.12 -9.41
C ILE A 184 -5.03 -15.22 -10.10
N MET A 185 -6.09 -14.83 -10.82
CA MET A 185 -7.01 -15.71 -11.50
C MET A 185 -6.89 -15.58 -13.03
N LYS A 186 -7.53 -16.51 -13.78
CA LYS A 186 -7.53 -16.51 -15.25
C LYS A 186 -6.11 -16.68 -15.83
N LEU A 187 -5.32 -17.58 -15.24
CA LEU A 187 -3.93 -17.83 -15.64
C LEU A 187 -3.85 -18.37 -17.09
N GLY A 188 -4.08 -19.65 -17.30
CA GLY A 188 -3.99 -20.29 -18.62
C GLY A 188 -2.78 -19.78 -19.42
N ARG A 189 -3.01 -19.31 -20.65
CA ARG A 189 -1.98 -18.73 -21.53
C ARG A 189 -1.23 -17.51 -20.96
N ASN A 190 -1.74 -16.88 -19.90
CA ASN A 190 -1.11 -15.71 -19.28
C ASN A 190 -0.06 -16.09 -18.22
N PHE A 191 0.16 -17.37 -17.95
CA PHE A 191 1.01 -17.84 -16.85
C PHE A 191 2.44 -17.28 -16.92
N SER A 192 3.10 -17.33 -18.09
CA SER A 192 4.48 -16.83 -18.24
C SER A 192 4.58 -15.33 -17.90
N LYS A 193 3.62 -14.53 -18.38
CA LYS A 193 3.52 -13.11 -18.09
C LYS A 193 3.35 -12.85 -16.59
N VAL A 194 2.49 -13.61 -15.92
CA VAL A 194 2.28 -13.51 -14.47
C VAL A 194 3.55 -13.90 -13.70
N LYS A 195 4.24 -14.97 -14.11
CA LYS A 195 5.50 -15.39 -13.49
C LYS A 195 6.57 -14.30 -13.57
N ASN A 196 6.69 -13.63 -14.73
CA ASN A 196 7.60 -12.49 -14.90
C ASN A 196 7.23 -11.33 -13.96
N ALA A 197 5.93 -10.98 -13.89
CA ALA A 197 5.45 -9.92 -13.00
C ALA A 197 5.73 -10.22 -11.52
N LEU A 198 5.54 -11.46 -11.07
CA LEU A 198 5.87 -11.93 -9.72
C LEU A 198 7.37 -11.82 -9.42
N SER A 199 8.22 -12.17 -10.39
CA SER A 199 9.68 -12.05 -10.28
C SER A 199 10.11 -10.59 -10.14
N ARG A 200 9.58 -9.70 -11.00
CA ARG A 200 9.85 -8.26 -10.95
C ARG A 200 9.40 -7.61 -9.65
N ALA A 201 8.28 -8.08 -9.09
CA ALA A 201 7.77 -7.61 -7.79
C ALA A 201 8.49 -8.25 -6.59
N GLY A 202 9.43 -9.19 -6.79
CA GLY A 202 10.18 -9.85 -5.71
C GLY A 202 9.32 -10.77 -4.82
N VAL A 203 8.18 -11.28 -5.34
CA VAL A 203 7.25 -12.12 -4.58
C VAL A 203 7.11 -13.53 -5.15
N LEU A 204 7.93 -13.90 -6.14
CA LEU A 204 7.88 -15.20 -6.81
C LEU A 204 8.04 -16.39 -5.84
N ASP A 205 8.98 -16.30 -4.90
CA ASP A 205 9.25 -17.38 -3.94
C ASP A 205 8.14 -17.57 -2.90
N LYS A 206 7.24 -16.61 -2.77
CA LYS A 206 6.08 -16.64 -1.86
C LYS A 206 4.80 -17.09 -2.57
N ALA A 207 4.84 -17.14 -3.89
CA ALA A 207 3.68 -17.46 -4.69
C ALA A 207 3.40 -18.97 -4.68
N LEU A 208 2.15 -19.32 -4.39
CA LEU A 208 1.65 -20.69 -4.31
C LEU A 208 0.72 -20.94 -5.50
N TYR A 209 0.97 -22.04 -6.21
CA TYR A 209 0.20 -22.41 -7.40
C TYR A 209 -0.66 -23.63 -7.15
N ILE A 210 -1.91 -23.57 -7.62
CA ILE A 210 -2.86 -24.68 -7.57
C ILE A 210 -3.71 -24.71 -8.84
N GLU A 211 -3.96 -25.92 -9.33
CA GLU A 211 -4.89 -26.22 -10.43
C GLU A 211 -6.10 -26.94 -9.89
N ARG A 212 -7.28 -26.63 -10.43
CA ARG A 212 -8.54 -27.34 -10.17
C ARG A 212 -8.78 -27.62 -8.69
N ALA A 213 -8.60 -26.57 -7.87
CA ALA A 213 -8.75 -26.66 -6.41
C ALA A 213 -10.06 -27.40 -6.06
N THR A 214 -9.97 -28.42 -5.23
CA THR A 214 -11.05 -29.31 -4.76
C THR A 214 -11.66 -30.26 -5.82
N MET A 215 -11.24 -30.17 -7.07
CA MET A 215 -11.67 -31.13 -8.09
C MET A 215 -10.85 -32.43 -8.01
N SER A 216 -11.34 -33.52 -8.60
CA SER A 216 -10.63 -34.82 -8.64
C SER A 216 -9.25 -34.76 -9.32
N GLN A 217 -9.01 -33.76 -10.15
CA GLN A 217 -7.76 -33.54 -10.87
C GLN A 217 -6.96 -32.38 -10.25
N GLU A 218 -7.15 -32.10 -8.95
CA GLU A 218 -6.37 -31.08 -8.24
C GLU A 218 -4.87 -31.36 -8.33
N ARG A 219 -4.08 -30.32 -8.62
CA ARG A 219 -2.64 -30.38 -8.60
C ARG A 219 -2.06 -29.15 -7.89
N ILE A 220 -1.22 -29.42 -6.88
CA ILE A 220 -0.43 -28.42 -6.18
C ILE A 220 1.04 -28.61 -6.56
N THR A 221 1.69 -27.55 -7.03
CA THR A 221 3.08 -27.65 -7.55
C THR A 221 3.81 -26.35 -7.20
N LYS A 222 5.13 -26.43 -7.02
CA LYS A 222 5.95 -25.22 -6.90
C LYS A 222 5.89 -24.42 -8.21
N LEU A 223 5.75 -23.11 -8.11
CA LEU A 223 5.55 -22.26 -9.28
C LEU A 223 6.68 -22.39 -10.32
N ASN A 224 7.90 -22.66 -9.87
CA ASN A 224 9.06 -22.84 -10.77
C ASN A 224 9.02 -24.14 -11.54
N ASP A 225 8.30 -25.15 -11.06
CA ASP A 225 8.20 -26.50 -11.66
C ASP A 225 6.97 -26.62 -12.60
N VAL A 226 6.21 -25.55 -12.77
CA VAL A 226 5.04 -25.52 -13.65
C VAL A 226 5.47 -25.30 -15.10
N ASP A 227 5.09 -26.22 -15.96
CA ASP A 227 5.21 -26.03 -17.42
C ASP A 227 4.16 -25.04 -17.91
N PRO A 228 4.56 -23.88 -18.43
CA PRO A 228 3.62 -22.85 -18.91
C PRO A 228 2.63 -23.33 -19.97
N ALA A 229 3.02 -24.30 -20.80
CA ALA A 229 2.17 -24.84 -21.87
C ALA A 229 1.04 -25.72 -21.33
N SER A 230 1.18 -26.26 -20.12
CA SER A 230 0.22 -27.19 -19.52
C SER A 230 -0.78 -26.52 -18.55
N VAL A 231 -0.67 -25.20 -18.31
CA VAL A 231 -1.50 -24.47 -17.32
C VAL A 231 -2.96 -24.42 -17.76
N PRO A 232 -3.89 -25.05 -17.02
CA PRO A 232 -5.30 -25.03 -17.39
C PRO A 232 -5.97 -23.69 -17.03
N TYR A 233 -7.15 -23.46 -17.59
CA TYR A 233 -7.97 -22.29 -17.24
C TYR A 233 -8.33 -22.26 -15.75
N PHE A 234 -8.67 -23.42 -15.17
CA PHE A 234 -8.97 -23.58 -13.76
C PHE A 234 -7.69 -23.68 -12.91
N SER A 235 -6.92 -22.63 -12.90
CA SER A 235 -5.71 -22.48 -12.08
C SER A 235 -5.62 -21.09 -11.50
N LEU A 236 -4.96 -20.98 -10.38
CA LEU A 236 -4.73 -19.70 -9.73
C LEU A 236 -3.41 -19.68 -8.96
N ILE A 237 -2.91 -18.49 -8.70
CA ILE A 237 -1.76 -18.22 -7.86
C ILE A 237 -2.22 -17.43 -6.64
N LEU A 238 -1.83 -17.88 -5.46
CA LEU A 238 -1.98 -17.14 -4.22
C LEU A 238 -0.63 -16.59 -3.78
N VAL A 239 -0.59 -15.30 -3.47
CA VAL A 239 0.52 -14.66 -2.77
C VAL A 239 -0.02 -14.28 -1.40
N PRO A 240 0.22 -15.07 -0.36
CA PRO A 240 -0.29 -14.78 0.98
C PRO A 240 0.36 -13.53 1.55
N ASP A 241 -0.31 -12.88 2.49
CA ASP A 241 0.24 -11.75 3.22
C ASP A 241 1.59 -12.11 3.84
N SER A 242 2.62 -11.45 3.38
CA SER A 242 3.99 -11.70 3.83
C SER A 242 4.28 -11.16 5.23
N ARG A 243 3.36 -10.38 5.79
CA ARG A 243 3.49 -9.81 7.14
C ARG A 243 3.49 -10.88 8.24
N GLN A 244 3.16 -12.14 7.93
CA GLN A 244 2.97 -13.18 8.94
C GLN A 244 3.58 -14.57 8.69
N SER A 245 4.47 -14.73 7.73
CA SER A 245 5.21 -15.99 7.57
C SER A 245 6.27 -16.25 8.66
N ARG A 246 6.15 -15.60 9.82
CA ARG A 246 7.15 -15.68 10.90
C ARG A 246 6.60 -16.13 12.27
N VAL A 247 5.56 -16.94 12.29
CA VAL A 247 5.31 -17.78 13.46
C VAL A 247 6.01 -19.11 13.19
N GLY A 248 7.30 -19.17 13.47
CA GLY A 248 8.07 -20.41 13.30
C GLY A 248 9.46 -20.26 12.67
N ASN A 249 10.01 -19.06 12.54
CA ASN A 249 11.44 -18.94 12.26
C ASN A 249 12.25 -18.92 13.57
N PRO A 250 13.40 -19.62 13.62
CA PRO A 250 14.32 -19.48 14.73
C PRO A 250 14.68 -18.01 14.90
N VAL A 251 14.95 -17.60 16.12
CA VAL A 251 15.38 -16.26 16.53
C VAL A 251 16.35 -15.68 15.49
N GLY A 252 15.82 -15.06 14.44
CA GLY A 252 16.57 -14.23 13.52
C GLY A 252 16.88 -12.93 14.24
N ALA A 253 18.05 -12.36 14.03
CA ALA A 253 18.44 -11.07 14.56
C ALA A 253 17.27 -10.07 14.41
N GLY A 254 16.87 -9.43 15.50
CA GLY A 254 15.80 -8.44 15.46
C GLY A 254 16.19 -7.29 14.55
N ARG A 255 15.19 -6.53 14.13
CA ARG A 255 15.39 -5.37 13.25
C ARG A 255 15.03 -4.09 13.98
N ILE A 256 15.84 -3.07 13.79
CA ILE A 256 15.51 -1.70 14.16
C ILE A 256 15.54 -0.82 12.92
N THR A 257 14.45 -0.09 12.69
CA THR A 257 14.34 0.85 11.58
C THR A 257 14.05 2.24 12.13
N VAL A 258 14.93 3.19 11.88
CA VAL A 258 14.71 4.59 12.27
C VAL A 258 14.05 5.33 11.13
N VAL A 259 12.86 5.86 11.34
CA VAL A 259 11.98 6.37 10.26
C VAL A 259 11.76 7.86 10.40
N GLY A 260 11.94 8.60 9.29
CA GLY A 260 11.58 10.01 9.20
C GLY A 260 10.12 10.20 8.76
N LEU A 261 9.32 10.88 9.61
CA LEU A 261 7.93 11.21 9.27
C LEU A 261 7.76 12.50 8.45
N GLY A 262 8.85 13.15 8.06
CA GLY A 262 8.74 14.51 7.56
C GLY A 262 8.36 15.53 8.66
N PRO A 263 8.35 16.85 8.37
CA PRO A 263 8.16 17.89 9.36
C PRO A 263 6.70 18.09 9.77
N GLY A 264 5.72 17.72 8.95
CA GLY A 264 4.31 17.98 9.27
C GLY A 264 3.29 17.23 8.41
N ALA A 265 3.25 17.46 7.10
CA ALA A 265 2.24 16.90 6.21
C ALA A 265 2.40 15.39 6.00
N ASP A 266 1.29 14.65 5.96
CA ASP A 266 1.30 13.19 5.79
C ASP A 266 1.73 12.80 4.37
N GLU A 267 1.49 13.65 3.36
CA GLU A 267 1.94 13.46 1.97
C GLU A 267 3.47 13.47 1.84
N TRP A 268 4.20 13.95 2.84
CA TRP A 268 5.66 13.98 2.86
C TRP A 268 6.28 12.75 3.53
N ILE A 269 5.47 11.81 4.00
CA ILE A 269 5.94 10.53 4.48
C ILE A 269 6.29 9.67 3.25
N THR A 270 7.54 9.25 3.15
CA THR A 270 8.00 8.43 2.02
C THR A 270 7.31 7.06 2.00
N PRO A 271 7.09 6.44 0.82
CA PRO A 271 6.55 5.09 0.74
C PRO A 271 7.34 4.07 1.57
N GLU A 272 8.67 4.17 1.60
CA GLU A 272 9.53 3.31 2.40
C GLU A 272 9.28 3.49 3.91
N ALA A 273 9.08 4.75 4.37
CA ALA A 273 8.71 5.03 5.74
C ALA A 273 7.35 4.45 6.11
N GLN A 274 6.35 4.61 5.24
CA GLN A 274 5.01 4.02 5.44
C GLN A 274 5.09 2.49 5.55
N GLN A 275 5.90 1.88 4.72
CA GLN A 275 6.15 0.45 4.73
C GLN A 275 6.82 0.01 6.03
N ALA A 276 7.91 0.65 6.46
CA ALA A 276 8.62 0.32 7.70
C ALA A 276 7.69 0.44 8.92
N LEU A 277 6.85 1.49 8.97
CA LEU A 277 5.82 1.67 10.00
C LEU A 277 4.77 0.55 9.97
N ALA A 278 4.39 0.07 8.78
CA ALA A 278 3.42 -1.01 8.64
C ALA A 278 3.98 -2.37 9.08
N GLU A 279 5.26 -2.63 8.83
CA GLU A 279 5.94 -3.89 9.17
C GLU A 279 6.33 -4.00 10.65
N ALA A 280 6.44 -2.89 11.35
CA ALA A 280 6.91 -2.86 12.73
C ALA A 280 5.92 -3.55 13.67
N THR A 281 6.45 -4.37 14.59
CA THR A 281 5.70 -4.93 15.73
C THR A 281 5.64 -3.96 16.90
N ASP A 282 6.62 -3.05 16.96
CA ASP A 282 6.80 -2.09 18.04
C ASP A 282 7.19 -0.73 17.47
N LEU A 283 6.49 0.32 17.90
CA LEU A 283 6.83 1.70 17.60
C LEU A 283 7.40 2.36 18.88
N VAL A 284 8.55 2.98 18.74
CA VAL A 284 9.21 3.71 19.82
C VAL A 284 9.45 5.14 19.37
N GLY A 285 9.07 6.13 20.16
CA GLY A 285 9.22 7.52 19.73
C GLY A 285 8.82 8.55 20.77
N TYR A 286 9.05 9.83 20.45
CA TYR A 286 8.41 10.92 21.16
C TYR A 286 6.89 10.86 20.99
N GLN A 287 6.12 10.99 22.07
CA GLN A 287 4.68 10.77 22.04
C GLN A 287 3.99 11.54 20.92
N ARG A 288 4.28 12.83 20.74
CA ARG A 288 3.70 13.66 19.67
C ARG A 288 4.03 13.18 18.26
N TYR A 289 5.13 12.46 18.05
CA TYR A 289 5.45 11.87 16.75
C TYR A 289 4.70 10.57 16.54
N LEU A 290 4.57 9.76 17.59
CA LEU A 290 3.74 8.57 17.55
C LEU A 290 2.26 8.88 17.26
N ASP A 291 1.74 9.99 17.79
CA ASP A 291 0.36 10.42 17.58
C ASP A 291 0.05 10.73 16.09
N ARG A 292 1.07 11.01 15.28
CA ARG A 292 0.95 11.17 13.81
C ARG A 292 0.88 9.85 13.04
N VAL A 293 1.27 8.75 13.66
CA VAL A 293 1.25 7.43 13.01
C VAL A 293 -0.11 6.77 13.25
N PRO A 294 -0.84 6.33 12.22
CA PRO A 294 -2.11 5.65 12.41
C PRO A 294 -2.00 4.44 13.36
N ILE A 295 -3.00 4.26 14.21
CA ILE A 295 -3.06 3.13 15.14
C ILE A 295 -3.35 1.85 14.36
N ARG A 296 -2.52 0.83 14.57
CA ARG A 296 -2.67 -0.50 13.94
C ARG A 296 -2.84 -1.58 14.99
N SER A 297 -3.80 -2.48 14.80
CA SER A 297 -4.04 -3.60 15.70
C SER A 297 -2.80 -4.50 15.80
N GLY A 298 -2.45 -4.88 17.05
CA GLY A 298 -1.31 -5.76 17.33
C GLY A 298 0.07 -5.08 17.30
N GLN A 299 0.15 -3.79 17.04
CA GLN A 299 1.37 -2.99 17.12
C GLN A 299 1.46 -2.33 18.50
N ARG A 300 2.56 -2.56 19.21
CA ARG A 300 2.80 -1.92 20.50
C ARG A 300 3.44 -0.54 20.32
N ARG A 301 3.12 0.39 21.19
CA ARG A 301 3.59 1.76 21.12
C ARG A 301 4.25 2.16 22.44
N PHE A 302 5.45 2.71 22.37
CA PHE A 302 6.26 3.15 23.50
C PHE A 302 6.58 4.63 23.32
N GLY A 303 5.69 5.47 23.83
CA GLY A 303 5.87 6.91 23.86
C GLY A 303 6.77 7.33 25.01
N SER A 304 7.60 8.35 24.80
CA SER A 304 8.43 8.95 25.83
C SER A 304 8.51 10.45 25.63
N ASP A 305 9.06 11.19 26.63
CA ASP A 305 9.28 12.62 26.53
C ASP A 305 10.45 12.97 25.59
N ASN A 306 10.54 14.23 25.17
CA ASN A 306 11.52 14.67 24.17
C ASN A 306 12.99 14.65 24.67
N LYS A 307 13.21 14.68 25.98
CA LYS A 307 14.55 14.82 26.60
C LYS A 307 15.31 13.49 26.81
N VAL A 308 14.77 12.34 26.43
CA VAL A 308 15.30 11.00 26.74
C VAL A 308 15.68 10.21 25.47
N GLU A 309 16.39 10.82 24.53
CA GLU A 309 16.74 10.23 23.25
C GLU A 309 17.60 8.97 23.38
N ALA A 310 18.63 8.98 24.23
CA ALA A 310 19.51 7.85 24.50
C ALA A 310 18.75 6.67 25.15
N GLU A 311 17.88 6.94 26.12
CA GLU A 311 17.06 5.91 26.78
C GLU A 311 16.08 5.29 25.77
N ARG A 312 15.46 6.11 24.93
CA ARG A 312 14.58 5.67 23.85
C ARG A 312 15.30 4.77 22.86
N ALA A 313 16.52 5.13 22.47
CA ALA A 313 17.35 4.33 21.57
C ALA A 313 17.70 2.96 22.20
N ARG A 314 18.16 2.96 23.46
CA ARG A 314 18.48 1.72 24.19
C ARG A 314 17.25 0.84 24.36
N HIS A 315 16.08 1.40 24.68
CA HIS A 315 14.85 0.64 24.78
C HIS A 315 14.47 -0.02 23.45
N ALA A 316 14.59 0.71 22.32
CA ALA A 316 14.33 0.18 21.00
C ALA A 316 15.31 -0.95 20.63
N LEU A 317 16.59 -0.80 20.96
CA LEU A 317 17.62 -1.82 20.73
C LEU A 317 17.39 -3.08 21.56
N THR A 318 16.98 -2.94 22.83
CA THR A 318 16.62 -4.09 23.68
C THR A 318 15.41 -4.86 23.12
N LEU A 319 14.42 -4.17 22.59
CA LEU A 319 13.29 -4.83 21.92
C LEU A 319 13.73 -5.56 20.66
N ALA A 320 14.65 -4.96 19.88
CA ALA A 320 15.19 -5.60 18.68
C ALA A 320 16.07 -6.80 19.04
N GLU A 321 16.89 -6.74 20.07
CA GLU A 321 17.66 -7.88 20.60
C GLU A 321 16.76 -9.07 20.95
N ALA A 322 15.58 -8.79 21.48
CA ALA A 322 14.55 -9.80 21.76
C ALA A 322 13.85 -10.34 20.47
N GLY A 323 14.41 -10.12 19.28
CA GLY A 323 13.91 -10.62 18.01
C GLY A 323 12.75 -9.83 17.41
N ARG A 324 12.46 -8.63 17.92
CA ARG A 324 11.33 -7.81 17.48
C ARG A 324 11.69 -6.91 16.28
N ARG A 325 10.68 -6.54 15.50
CA ARG A 325 10.81 -5.55 14.43
C ARG A 325 10.39 -4.19 15.00
N VAL A 326 11.38 -3.41 15.36
CA VAL A 326 11.18 -2.11 16.04
C VAL A 326 11.30 -0.99 15.03
N CYS A 327 10.34 -0.06 15.05
CA CYS A 327 10.45 1.20 14.32
C CYS A 327 10.62 2.35 15.29
N VAL A 328 11.75 3.05 15.19
CA VAL A 328 12.00 4.30 15.94
C VAL A 328 11.49 5.47 15.11
N VAL A 329 10.48 6.16 15.62
CA VAL A 329 9.79 7.24 14.92
C VAL A 329 10.44 8.58 15.21
N SER A 330 10.88 9.27 14.14
CA SER A 330 11.51 10.58 14.19
C SER A 330 10.75 11.60 13.34
N SER A 331 10.74 12.87 13.71
CA SER A 331 10.24 13.96 12.86
C SER A 331 11.31 14.37 11.85
N GLY A 332 10.91 14.92 10.72
CA GLY A 332 11.83 15.32 9.66
C GLY A 332 12.59 14.15 9.07
N ASP A 333 13.89 14.32 8.90
CA ASP A 333 14.83 13.27 8.50
C ASP A 333 15.55 12.72 9.74
N PRO A 334 15.66 11.39 9.92
CA PRO A 334 16.27 10.82 11.13
C PRO A 334 17.79 11.01 11.21
N GLY A 335 18.46 11.35 10.11
CA GLY A 335 19.90 11.63 10.05
C GLY A 335 20.25 13.10 10.35
N ILE A 336 19.25 14.01 10.46
CA ILE A 336 19.50 15.45 10.65
C ILE A 336 19.05 15.89 12.03
N PHE A 337 19.98 15.95 12.99
CA PHE A 337 19.74 16.32 14.41
C PHE A 337 18.60 15.53 15.05
N ALA A 338 18.52 14.23 14.80
CA ALA A 338 17.41 13.38 15.15
C ALA A 338 17.86 11.98 15.59
N MET A 339 16.92 11.01 15.69
CA MET A 339 17.12 9.73 16.35
C MET A 339 18.15 8.79 15.68
N GLY A 340 18.52 9.02 14.41
CA GLY A 340 19.50 8.17 13.72
C GLY A 340 20.85 8.12 14.43
N ALA A 341 21.40 9.27 14.78
CA ALA A 341 22.66 9.35 15.53
C ALA A 341 22.53 8.70 16.92
N ALA A 342 21.47 9.00 17.68
CA ALA A 342 21.28 8.45 19.02
C ALA A 342 21.18 6.90 19.05
N VAL A 343 20.59 6.30 18.01
CA VAL A 343 20.55 4.83 17.87
C VAL A 343 21.95 4.28 17.60
N LEU A 344 22.70 4.87 16.66
CA LEU A 344 24.04 4.42 16.31
C LEU A 344 25.05 4.63 17.46
N GLU A 345 24.99 5.75 18.15
CA GLU A 345 25.78 6.02 19.37
C GLU A 345 25.48 4.96 20.46
N SER A 346 24.19 4.63 20.66
CA SER A 346 23.80 3.59 21.62
C SER A 346 24.31 2.20 21.22
N VAL A 347 24.41 1.89 19.92
CA VAL A 347 25.00 0.63 19.42
C VAL A 347 26.51 0.61 19.64
N ASP A 348 27.19 1.73 19.41
CA ASP A 348 28.64 1.82 19.55
C ASP A 348 29.09 1.69 21.03
N GLU A 349 28.34 2.30 21.93
CA GLU A 349 28.58 2.27 23.36
C GLU A 349 27.99 1.06 24.10
N GLY A 350 27.10 0.31 23.43
CA GLY A 350 26.28 -0.74 24.02
C GLY A 350 26.88 -2.15 23.94
N PRO A 351 26.10 -3.17 24.29
CA PRO A 351 26.48 -4.57 24.17
C PRO A 351 26.83 -4.97 22.73
N GLU A 352 27.85 -5.84 22.57
CA GLU A 352 28.33 -6.32 21.26
C GLU A 352 27.21 -6.95 20.41
N VAL A 353 26.22 -7.58 21.05
CA VAL A 353 25.08 -8.20 20.36
C VAL A 353 24.28 -7.19 19.54
N TRP A 354 24.25 -5.90 19.92
CA TRP A 354 23.53 -4.89 19.16
C TRP A 354 24.17 -4.58 17.80
N ARG A 355 25.45 -4.84 17.61
CA ARG A 355 26.16 -4.71 16.34
C ARG A 355 25.73 -5.77 15.32
N SER A 356 25.13 -6.87 15.76
CA SER A 356 24.58 -7.92 14.88
C SER A 356 23.13 -7.68 14.43
N LEU A 357 22.46 -6.63 14.95
CA LEU A 357 21.09 -6.29 14.58
C LEU A 357 20.99 -5.75 13.14
N ASP A 358 19.88 -6.02 12.46
CA ASP A 358 19.55 -5.38 11.17
C ASP A 358 19.10 -3.94 11.44
N ILE A 359 20.03 -2.98 11.31
CA ILE A 359 19.79 -1.56 11.57
C ILE A 359 19.59 -0.83 10.27
N ARG A 360 18.46 -0.13 10.13
CA ARG A 360 18.12 0.64 8.93
C ARG A 360 17.72 2.06 9.29
N ILE A 361 18.10 3.00 8.45
CA ILE A 361 17.69 4.41 8.55
C ILE A 361 16.92 4.73 7.27
N VAL A 362 15.64 5.08 7.42
CA VAL A 362 14.75 5.43 6.31
C VAL A 362 14.59 6.94 6.29
N PRO A 363 15.01 7.60 5.20
CA PRO A 363 15.02 9.06 5.11
C PRO A 363 13.60 9.65 5.15
N GLY A 364 13.54 10.92 5.53
CA GLY A 364 12.32 11.72 5.47
C GLY A 364 12.62 13.14 4.96
N VAL A 365 11.58 13.85 4.54
CA VAL A 365 11.72 15.27 4.18
C VAL A 365 12.14 16.06 5.41
N SER A 366 13.30 16.75 5.36
CA SER A 366 13.73 17.57 6.48
C SER A 366 12.95 18.89 6.57
N ALA A 367 12.92 19.50 7.76
CA ALA A 367 12.26 20.79 7.96
C ALA A 367 12.87 21.89 7.08
N MET A 368 14.19 21.86 6.83
CA MET A 368 14.86 22.85 5.97
C MET A 368 14.44 22.70 4.49
N GLN A 369 14.31 21.47 3.98
CA GLN A 369 13.86 21.23 2.61
C GLN A 369 12.39 21.66 2.44
N ALA A 370 11.54 21.34 3.41
CA ALA A 370 10.15 21.75 3.39
C ALA A 370 9.99 23.28 3.46
N ALA A 371 10.74 23.96 4.35
CA ALA A 371 10.73 25.41 4.44
C ALA A 371 11.25 26.07 3.16
N ALA A 372 12.36 25.58 2.60
CA ALA A 372 12.90 26.06 1.35
C ALA A 372 11.88 25.93 0.21
N ALA A 373 11.24 24.76 0.07
CA ALA A 373 10.25 24.51 -0.98
C ALA A 373 9.00 25.41 -0.89
N ARG A 374 8.62 25.85 0.32
CA ARG A 374 7.51 26.80 0.50
C ARG A 374 7.83 28.19 -0.01
N MET A 375 9.11 28.56 0.04
CA MET A 375 9.58 29.93 -0.26
C MET A 375 10.34 30.08 -1.57
N GLY A 376 10.65 28.98 -2.25
CA GLY A 376 11.40 28.97 -3.49
C GLY A 376 12.62 28.08 -3.42
N ALA A 377 13.81 28.66 -3.61
CA ALA A 377 15.09 27.96 -3.59
C ALA A 377 16.17 28.73 -2.79
N PRO A 378 15.94 29.09 -1.51
CA PRO A 378 16.93 29.82 -0.70
C PRO A 378 18.21 29.02 -0.45
N LEU A 379 18.16 27.70 -0.60
CA LEU A 379 19.28 26.76 -0.49
C LEU A 379 19.77 26.28 -1.85
N GLY A 380 19.63 27.12 -2.89
CA GLY A 380 19.93 26.78 -4.29
C GLY A 380 21.42 26.79 -4.65
N HIS A 381 22.28 27.28 -3.77
CA HIS A 381 23.73 27.26 -3.86
C HIS A 381 24.32 26.51 -2.65
N ASP A 382 25.62 26.62 -2.39
CA ASP A 382 26.25 26.03 -1.24
C ASP A 382 25.62 26.56 0.07
N PHE A 383 25.29 25.64 0.96
CA PHE A 383 24.64 25.98 2.22
C PHE A 383 25.16 25.15 3.40
N CYS A 384 24.98 25.67 4.59
CA CYS A 384 25.28 24.99 5.83
C CYS A 384 24.03 24.75 6.67
N VAL A 385 24.11 23.76 7.54
CA VAL A 385 23.05 23.45 8.50
C VAL A 385 23.64 23.43 9.91
N LEU A 386 23.12 24.26 10.79
CA LEU A 386 23.55 24.34 12.21
C LEU A 386 22.36 24.14 13.14
N SER A 387 22.66 23.54 14.31
CA SER A 387 21.75 23.54 15.46
C SER A 387 22.33 24.41 16.51
N LEU A 388 21.52 25.36 17.04
CA LEU A 388 21.90 26.20 18.19
C LEU A 388 21.75 25.48 19.54
N SER A 389 21.42 24.18 19.54
CA SER A 389 21.38 23.43 20.79
C SER A 389 22.78 23.22 21.35
N ASP A 390 22.97 23.75 22.52
CA ASP A 390 24.21 23.68 23.34
C ASP A 390 24.17 22.53 24.37
N ARG A 391 23.19 21.65 24.30
CA ARG A 391 23.05 20.51 25.24
C ARG A 391 24.14 19.43 25.07
N LEU A 392 24.53 19.17 23.80
CA LEU A 392 25.49 18.12 23.45
C LEU A 392 26.84 18.66 22.98
N LYS A 393 27.01 19.99 22.91
CA LYS A 393 28.24 20.66 22.50
C LYS A 393 28.32 22.05 23.11
N PRO A 394 29.52 22.52 23.54
CA PRO A 394 29.70 23.85 24.09
C PRO A 394 29.26 24.95 23.11
N TRP A 395 28.77 26.08 23.67
CA TRP A 395 28.33 27.21 22.84
C TRP A 395 29.48 27.82 22.04
N GLU A 396 30.70 27.86 22.55
CA GLU A 396 31.90 28.36 21.86
C GLU A 396 32.16 27.59 20.52
N VAL A 397 31.82 26.31 20.47
CA VAL A 397 31.92 25.51 19.24
C VAL A 397 30.90 25.99 18.22
N ILE A 398 29.69 26.36 18.68
CA ILE A 398 28.62 26.87 17.79
C ILE A 398 29.05 28.27 17.28
N VAL A 399 29.55 29.15 18.13
CA VAL A 399 30.07 30.48 17.77
C VAL A 399 31.15 30.37 16.71
N LYS A 400 32.15 29.50 16.92
CA LYS A 400 33.20 29.26 15.91
C LYS A 400 32.63 28.83 14.55
N ARG A 401 31.61 27.97 14.53
CA ARG A 401 30.95 27.51 13.33
C ARG A 401 30.14 28.63 12.66
N LEU A 402 29.46 29.49 13.46
CA LEU A 402 28.73 30.65 12.93
C LEU A 402 29.67 31.63 12.22
N HIS A 403 30.82 31.95 12.80
CA HIS A 403 31.83 32.77 12.14
C HIS A 403 32.36 32.16 10.85
N ALA A 404 32.65 30.86 10.85
CA ALA A 404 33.15 30.17 9.66
C ALA A 404 32.11 30.17 8.51
N VAL A 405 30.85 29.90 8.81
CA VAL A 405 29.74 29.90 7.80
C VAL A 405 29.49 31.32 7.30
N ALA A 406 29.52 32.32 8.17
CA ALA A 406 29.28 33.71 7.83
C ALA A 406 30.41 34.27 6.96
N SER A 407 31.67 34.00 7.30
CA SER A 407 32.85 34.46 6.53
C SER A 407 33.00 33.78 5.17
N ALA A 408 32.49 32.53 5.02
CA ALA A 408 32.50 31.80 3.76
C ALA A 408 31.23 32.03 2.91
N ASP A 409 30.36 32.92 3.35
CA ASP A 409 29.13 33.34 2.65
C ASP A 409 28.15 32.22 2.27
N PHE A 410 28.08 31.12 3.07
CA PHE A 410 27.08 30.07 2.87
C PHE A 410 25.67 30.55 3.25
N ALA A 411 24.65 30.16 2.47
CA ALA A 411 23.30 30.19 3.00
C ALA A 411 23.19 29.25 4.21
N LEU A 412 22.40 29.61 5.24
CA LEU A 412 22.41 28.90 6.53
C LEU A 412 21.01 28.50 6.97
N ALA A 413 20.81 27.20 7.21
CA ALA A 413 19.61 26.68 7.88
C ALA A 413 19.91 26.45 9.39
N ILE A 414 19.12 27.08 10.27
CA ILE A 414 19.28 27.05 11.71
C ILE A 414 18.18 26.23 12.35
N TYR A 415 18.54 25.11 12.97
CA TYR A 415 17.67 24.28 13.80
C TYR A 415 17.74 24.64 15.27
N ASN A 416 16.69 24.34 16.03
CA ASN A 416 16.59 24.54 17.45
C ASN A 416 16.97 25.99 17.87
N PRO A 417 16.36 27.02 17.27
CA PRO A 417 16.79 28.39 17.46
C PRO A 417 16.58 28.87 18.90
N ILE A 418 15.45 28.49 19.52
CA ILE A 418 15.08 28.89 20.89
C ILE A 418 14.50 27.69 21.65
N SER A 419 14.67 27.67 22.98
CA SER A 419 13.95 26.78 23.89
C SER A 419 13.60 27.50 25.18
N SER A 420 12.87 26.85 26.09
CA SER A 420 12.62 27.40 27.44
C SER A 420 13.91 27.74 28.21
N GLU A 421 14.98 27.01 27.94
CA GLU A 421 16.31 27.14 28.61
C GLU A 421 17.30 27.95 27.77
N ARG A 422 17.07 28.16 26.48
CA ARG A 422 17.94 28.88 25.53
C ARG A 422 17.19 30.05 24.93
N LYS A 423 17.41 31.26 25.44
CA LYS A 423 16.68 32.46 25.01
C LYS A 423 17.55 33.49 24.31
N TRP A 424 18.86 33.52 24.58
CA TRP A 424 19.79 34.54 24.09
C TRP A 424 20.63 34.08 22.89
N GLN A 425 20.82 32.80 22.70
CA GLN A 425 21.70 32.22 21.67
C GLN A 425 21.35 32.64 20.24
N LEU A 426 20.05 32.78 19.95
CA LEU A 426 19.61 33.24 18.63
C LEU A 426 19.95 34.70 18.37
N ALA A 427 19.85 35.57 19.39
CA ALA A 427 20.22 36.96 19.24
C ALA A 427 21.74 37.13 19.02
N GLU A 428 22.57 36.34 19.72
CA GLU A 428 24.01 36.33 19.49
C GLU A 428 24.38 35.79 18.12
N ALA A 429 23.69 34.71 17.66
CA ALA A 429 23.87 34.20 16.29
C ALA A 429 23.52 35.27 15.23
N GLN A 430 22.43 36.03 15.42
CA GLN A 430 22.07 37.14 14.55
C GLN A 430 23.18 38.22 14.54
N ALA A 431 23.69 38.62 15.71
CA ALA A 431 24.76 39.63 15.81
C ALA A 431 26.03 39.17 15.09
N ILE A 432 26.42 37.90 15.23
CA ILE A 432 27.56 37.33 14.50
C ILE A 432 27.32 37.41 13.01
N LEU A 433 26.17 36.97 12.51
CA LEU A 433 25.85 36.96 11.07
C LEU A 433 25.81 38.40 10.51
N ALA A 434 25.25 39.35 11.25
CA ALA A 434 25.17 40.76 10.87
C ALA A 434 26.55 41.44 10.77
N SER A 435 27.60 40.90 11.40
CA SER A 435 28.98 41.41 11.27
C SER A 435 29.63 41.02 9.92
N TYR A 436 29.04 40.10 9.15
CA TYR A 436 29.55 39.63 7.85
C TYR A 436 28.62 39.93 6.69
N ARG A 437 27.34 40.18 6.93
CA ARG A 437 26.29 40.28 5.93
C ARG A 437 25.54 41.59 6.00
N ALA A 438 25.01 42.03 4.86
CA ALA A 438 24.16 43.22 4.78
C ALA A 438 22.89 43.07 5.62
N ALA A 439 22.40 44.19 6.15
CA ALA A 439 21.15 44.20 6.92
C ALA A 439 19.93 43.71 6.12
N GLU A 440 19.95 43.85 4.81
CA GLU A 440 18.93 43.50 3.85
C GLU A 440 18.99 41.99 3.46
N THR A 441 19.96 41.22 3.95
CA THR A 441 20.06 39.79 3.67
C THR A 441 18.76 39.09 4.06
N PRO A 442 18.11 38.36 3.13
CA PRO A 442 16.84 37.72 3.40
C PRO A 442 16.90 36.66 4.52
N VAL A 443 15.91 36.70 5.41
CA VAL A 443 15.74 35.74 6.50
C VAL A 443 14.32 35.16 6.43
N ILE A 444 14.19 33.84 6.50
CA ILE A 444 12.93 33.11 6.51
C ILE A 444 12.74 32.46 7.88
N LEU A 445 11.65 32.79 8.55
CA LEU A 445 11.21 32.07 9.74
C LEU A 445 10.08 31.14 9.35
N ALA A 446 10.33 29.84 9.40
CA ALA A 446 9.38 28.81 9.02
C ALA A 446 8.95 28.00 10.25
N ARG A 447 7.79 28.34 10.79
CA ARG A 447 7.23 27.69 11.97
C ARG A 447 6.25 26.59 11.56
N ALA A 448 6.37 25.44 12.21
CA ALA A 448 5.44 24.30 12.07
C ALA A 448 5.15 23.89 10.63
N VAL A 449 6.17 23.87 9.76
CA VAL A 449 6.04 23.63 8.32
C VAL A 449 5.35 22.29 8.04
N GLY A 450 4.32 22.33 7.18
CA GLY A 450 3.49 21.19 6.82
C GLY A 450 2.42 20.82 7.85
N ARG A 451 2.20 21.64 8.87
CA ARG A 451 1.14 21.45 9.88
C ARG A 451 0.01 22.47 9.68
N ALA A 452 -1.11 22.23 10.32
CA ALA A 452 -2.28 23.14 10.23
C ALA A 452 -2.00 24.56 10.75
N ASP A 453 -1.03 24.70 11.66
CA ASP A 453 -0.57 25.96 12.23
C ASP A 453 0.72 26.49 11.58
N GLU A 454 1.00 26.06 10.32
CA GLU A 454 2.13 26.56 9.53
C GLU A 454 2.11 28.09 9.44
N LYS A 455 3.23 28.72 9.77
CA LYS A 455 3.42 30.15 9.60
C LYS A 455 4.80 30.40 9.05
N ILE A 456 4.88 31.07 7.91
CA ILE A 456 6.15 31.46 7.29
C ILE A 456 6.21 32.99 7.21
N VAL A 457 7.32 33.54 7.66
CA VAL A 457 7.57 34.98 7.64
C VAL A 457 8.88 35.22 6.90
N ILE A 458 8.85 36.08 5.89
CA ILE A 458 10.03 36.62 5.22
C ILE A 458 10.37 37.97 5.88
N THR A 459 11.61 38.16 6.20
CA THR A 459 12.17 39.40 6.75
C THR A 459 13.61 39.55 6.26
N ASP A 460 14.33 40.49 6.78
CA ASP A 460 15.77 40.64 6.56
C ASP A 460 16.57 40.57 7.89
N LEU A 461 17.87 40.39 7.76
CA LEU A 461 18.77 40.19 8.92
C LEU A 461 18.77 41.37 9.90
N GLY A 462 18.59 42.58 9.40
CA GLY A 462 18.55 43.80 10.23
C GLY A 462 17.24 44.00 10.99
N ARG A 463 16.11 43.47 10.45
CA ARG A 463 14.77 43.61 11.07
C ARG A 463 14.31 42.33 11.77
N PHE A 464 15.01 41.25 11.58
CA PHE A 464 14.69 39.98 12.20
C PHE A 464 14.62 40.09 13.74
N ASP A 465 13.46 39.75 14.31
CA ASP A 465 13.26 39.69 15.75
C ASP A 465 13.45 38.25 16.28
N PRO A 466 14.51 37.94 17.04
CA PRO A 466 14.72 36.63 17.63
C PRO A 466 13.55 36.13 18.49
N ALA A 467 12.77 37.03 19.11
CA ALA A 467 11.62 36.67 19.93
C ALA A 467 10.44 36.09 19.11
N ALA A 468 10.43 36.29 17.80
CA ALA A 468 9.43 35.72 16.92
C ALA A 468 9.60 34.22 16.67
N ALA A 469 10.72 33.62 17.06
CA ALA A 469 11.00 32.19 16.91
C ALA A 469 10.62 31.40 18.16
N ASP A 470 10.28 30.13 17.97
CA ASP A 470 10.02 29.13 19.00
C ASP A 470 10.73 27.81 18.72
N MET A 471 10.45 26.77 19.53
CA MET A 471 11.00 25.42 19.35
C MET A 471 10.57 24.73 18.05
N GLN A 472 9.49 25.21 17.41
CA GLN A 472 8.96 24.65 16.17
C GLN A 472 9.41 25.45 14.94
N THR A 473 10.26 26.46 15.15
CA THR A 473 10.73 27.35 14.08
C THR A 473 12.05 26.86 13.52
N LEU A 474 12.12 26.77 12.20
CA LEU A 474 13.35 26.69 11.43
C LEU A 474 13.65 28.06 10.84
N ILE A 475 14.91 28.47 10.85
CA ILE A 475 15.33 29.74 10.27
C ILE A 475 16.26 29.48 9.10
N ILE A 476 16.02 30.15 7.97
CA ILE A 476 16.98 30.18 6.84
C ILE A 476 17.46 31.59 6.68
N VAL A 477 18.78 31.76 6.73
CA VAL A 477 19.46 33.06 6.49
C VAL A 477 20.17 32.95 5.14
N GLY A 478 19.89 33.88 4.22
CA GLY A 478 20.49 33.92 2.89
C GLY A 478 21.99 34.19 2.93
N SER A 479 22.69 33.96 1.79
CA SER A 479 24.04 34.46 1.50
C SER A 479 23.98 35.91 0.97
N SER A 480 25.11 36.51 0.67
CA SER A 480 25.19 37.85 0.02
C SER A 480 24.47 37.89 -1.32
N THR A 481 24.35 36.75 -2.03
CA THR A 481 23.72 36.66 -3.35
C THR A 481 22.24 36.24 -3.30
N THR A 482 21.71 35.89 -2.12
CA THR A 482 20.30 35.51 -1.97
C THR A 482 19.38 36.70 -2.29
N ARG A 483 18.37 36.46 -3.12
CA ARG A 483 17.49 37.49 -3.65
C ARG A 483 16.03 37.16 -3.37
N SER A 484 15.20 38.19 -3.21
CA SER A 484 13.75 38.13 -3.29
C SER A 484 13.30 38.37 -4.71
N LEU A 485 12.35 37.57 -5.17
CA LEU A 485 11.71 37.67 -6.50
C LEU A 485 10.20 37.82 -6.30
N ALA A 486 9.68 39.01 -6.62
CA ALA A 486 8.22 39.22 -6.68
C ALA A 486 7.65 38.58 -7.93
N LEU A 487 6.60 37.78 -7.78
CA LEU A 487 5.85 37.16 -8.88
C LEU A 487 4.55 37.92 -9.16
N SER A 488 4.00 37.75 -10.36
CA SER A 488 2.81 38.47 -10.86
C SER A 488 1.51 38.23 -10.08
N ASN A 489 1.50 37.31 -9.11
CA ASN A 489 0.35 36.94 -8.28
C ASN A 489 0.50 37.35 -6.81
N ASP A 490 1.21 38.41 -6.53
CA ASP A 490 1.56 38.92 -5.20
C ASP A 490 2.33 37.90 -4.30
N ARG A 491 2.92 36.87 -4.90
CA ARG A 491 3.76 35.92 -4.20
C ARG A 491 5.22 36.37 -4.27
N GLU A 492 5.88 36.29 -3.15
CA GLU A 492 7.32 36.51 -3.02
C GLU A 492 8.04 35.17 -2.92
N MET A 493 9.10 35.00 -3.71
CA MET A 493 9.98 33.84 -3.69
C MET A 493 11.40 34.25 -3.30
N ILE A 494 12.05 33.46 -2.49
CA ILE A 494 13.45 33.65 -2.10
C ILE A 494 14.28 32.58 -2.79
N TYR A 495 15.38 32.99 -3.42
CA TYR A 495 16.32 32.05 -4.03
C TYR A 495 17.76 32.52 -3.92
N THR A 496 18.68 31.56 -3.87
CA THR A 496 20.13 31.84 -3.97
C THR A 496 20.57 31.40 -5.37
N PRO A 497 21.12 32.31 -6.21
CA PRO A 497 21.63 31.98 -7.54
C PRO A 497 22.70 30.89 -7.46
N ARG A 498 22.78 30.06 -8.51
CA ARG A 498 23.80 29.01 -8.64
C ARG A 498 25.20 29.49 -8.98
N SER A 499 25.35 30.76 -9.30
CA SER A 499 26.61 31.36 -9.66
C SER A 499 26.77 32.72 -8.99
N TYR A 500 27.98 33.06 -8.61
CA TYR A 500 28.34 34.45 -8.32
C TYR A 500 28.44 35.23 -9.63
N GLU A 501 27.97 36.48 -9.65
CA GLU A 501 28.26 37.38 -10.74
C GLU A 501 29.77 37.72 -10.63
N ALA A 502 30.49 37.58 -11.78
CA ALA A 502 31.93 37.83 -11.85
C ALA A 502 32.24 39.32 -11.73
#